data_6c5aa85fa5ca3803162f980366105744
#
_entry.id   6c5aa85fa5ca3803162f980366105744
#
_cell.length_a   1.000
_cell.length_b   1.000
_cell.length_c   1.000
_cell.angle_alpha   90.00
_cell.angle_beta   90.00
_cell.angle_gamma   90.00
#
_symmetry.space_group_name_H-M   'P 1'
#
loop_
_entity.id
_entity.type
_entity.pdbx_description
1 polymer ?
#
loop_
_entity_poly.entity_id
_entity_poly.type
_entity_poly.pdbx_seq_one_letter_code
_entity_poly.pdbx_strand_id
1 'polypeptide(L)'
;MDQHFMTRAPAVAQARIRRPDEDIVDFTSRRLGFIPDEHQQTVLRSTARRGILNCTRQWGKTTVSAAKAVHRAFTVPKCLILVASPSLRQSGEWMRRAADMLARLNIPKRGDGINDVSLVLPNGSRIVGLPESEATTRGFAALEMLIIDEAARVSDETYRALRPMLSTSNGEIWMMSTPNGKQGFFYETWMNSPDWLHVSVMATDCPRISPDFLEEQRAVMGIDSFNQEHMCEFIGSGDALLDPDLIDAAFDPAVEAM
;
A
#
# COMPACT_ATOMS: atom_id res chain seq x y z
N MET A 1 28.58 -52.71 -12.98
CA MET A 1 28.82 -52.15 -11.62
C MET A 1 28.78 -50.65 -11.77
N ASP A 2 27.59 -50.07 -11.77
CA ASP A 2 27.40 -48.61 -11.82
C ASP A 2 26.65 -48.17 -10.58
N GLN A 3 27.36 -47.51 -9.66
CA GLN A 3 26.78 -46.95 -8.48
C GLN A 3 26.23 -45.55 -8.82
N HIS A 4 24.90 -45.45 -8.88
CA HIS A 4 24.20 -44.17 -8.93
C HIS A 4 24.42 -43.40 -7.63
N PHE A 5 25.20 -42.34 -7.71
CA PHE A 5 25.25 -41.30 -6.71
C PHE A 5 23.95 -40.49 -6.78
N MET A 6 22.95 -40.87 -6.00
CA MET A 6 21.83 -39.97 -5.68
C MET A 6 22.31 -38.94 -4.68
N THR A 7 22.64 -37.73 -5.16
CA THR A 7 22.79 -36.57 -4.33
C THR A 7 21.41 -36.18 -3.78
N ARG A 8 21.17 -36.47 -2.51
CA ARG A 8 20.03 -35.95 -1.76
C ARG A 8 20.15 -34.41 -1.73
N ALA A 9 19.20 -33.74 -2.38
CA ALA A 9 18.97 -32.31 -2.17
C ALA A 9 18.79 -32.06 -0.67
N PRO A 10 19.36 -30.98 -0.10
CA PRO A 10 19.18 -30.64 1.30
C PRO A 10 17.68 -30.46 1.56
N ALA A 11 17.18 -31.16 2.56
CA ALA A 11 15.80 -30.96 3.06
C ALA A 11 15.67 -29.50 3.47
N VAL A 12 14.96 -28.73 2.66
CA VAL A 12 14.48 -27.39 3.04
C VAL A 12 13.64 -27.61 4.28
N ALA A 13 14.16 -27.15 5.43
CA ALA A 13 13.45 -27.21 6.68
C ALA A 13 12.05 -26.66 6.45
N GLN A 14 11.03 -27.50 6.57
CA GLN A 14 9.63 -27.09 6.55
C GLN A 14 9.47 -26.08 7.68
N ALA A 15 9.56 -24.80 7.33
CA ALA A 15 9.28 -23.71 8.27
C ALA A 15 7.90 -24.01 8.86
N ARG A 16 7.83 -24.24 10.16
CA ARG A 16 6.58 -24.49 10.89
C ARG A 16 5.69 -23.25 10.68
N ILE A 17 4.88 -23.32 9.65
CA ILE A 17 3.85 -22.33 9.31
C ILE A 17 2.69 -22.65 10.22
N ARG A 18 2.55 -21.90 11.24
CA ARG A 18 1.38 -21.49 12.04
C ARG A 18 1.68 -21.34 13.53
N ARG A 19 1.70 -20.13 13.98
CA ARG A 19 1.07 -19.78 15.26
C ARG A 19 -0.08 -18.83 14.90
N PRO A 20 -1.34 -19.29 14.90
CA PRO A 20 -2.50 -18.47 14.59
C PRO A 20 -2.72 -17.32 15.58
N ASP A 21 -2.03 -17.33 16.69
CA ASP A 21 -2.30 -16.50 17.87
C ASP A 21 -1.27 -15.37 18.08
N GLU A 22 -0.30 -15.19 17.16
CA GLU A 22 0.67 -14.09 17.30
C GLU A 22 0.06 -12.80 16.72
N ASP A 23 -0.08 -11.77 17.58
CA ASP A 23 -0.51 -10.44 17.15
C ASP A 23 0.42 -9.90 16.06
N ILE A 24 -0.15 -9.26 15.04
CA ILE A 24 0.62 -8.78 13.89
C ILE A 24 1.69 -7.74 14.27
N VAL A 25 1.46 -6.95 15.32
CA VAL A 25 2.43 -5.98 15.84
C VAL A 25 3.59 -6.69 16.51
N ASP A 26 3.31 -7.75 17.28
CA ASP A 26 4.35 -8.62 17.88
C ASP A 26 5.16 -9.33 16.80
N PHE A 27 4.48 -9.89 15.80
CA PHE A 27 5.12 -10.51 14.64
C PHE A 27 6.04 -9.51 13.93
N THR A 28 5.53 -8.30 13.66
CA THR A 28 6.27 -7.25 12.97
C THR A 28 7.51 -6.83 13.77
N SER A 29 7.36 -6.60 15.07
CA SER A 29 8.44 -6.14 15.93
C SER A 29 9.51 -7.21 16.13
N ARG A 30 9.10 -8.45 16.45
CA ARG A 30 10.02 -9.52 16.81
C ARG A 30 10.63 -10.24 15.62
N ARG A 31 9.87 -10.40 14.53
CA ARG A 31 10.31 -11.20 13.38
C ARG A 31 10.72 -10.37 12.19
N LEU A 32 10.05 -9.24 11.93
CA LEU A 32 10.39 -8.38 10.81
C LEU A 32 11.38 -7.27 11.20
N GLY A 33 11.64 -7.08 12.51
CA GLY A 33 12.55 -6.07 13.03
C GLY A 33 12.09 -4.63 12.72
N PHE A 34 10.80 -4.43 12.64
CA PHE A 34 10.16 -3.14 12.45
C PHE A 34 9.25 -2.86 13.66
N ILE A 35 9.57 -1.83 14.41
CA ILE A 35 8.79 -1.41 15.58
C ILE A 35 7.80 -0.33 15.12
N PRO A 36 6.50 -0.65 15.00
CA PRO A 36 5.49 0.29 14.53
C PRO A 36 5.10 1.30 15.61
N ASP A 37 4.90 2.57 15.20
CA ASP A 37 4.25 3.59 16.05
C ASP A 37 2.75 3.31 16.23
N GLU A 38 2.05 4.09 17.06
CA GLU A 38 0.64 3.86 17.41
C GLU A 38 -0.29 3.87 16.18
N HIS A 39 -0.10 4.80 15.25
CA HIS A 39 -0.89 4.87 14.02
C HIS A 39 -0.61 3.66 13.12
N GLN A 40 0.66 3.25 13.04
CA GLN A 40 1.05 2.05 12.28
C GLN A 40 0.50 0.77 12.91
N GLN A 41 0.44 0.68 14.24
CA GLN A 41 -0.19 -0.44 14.95
C GLN A 41 -1.68 -0.51 14.65
N THR A 42 -2.37 0.63 14.62
CA THR A 42 -3.79 0.71 14.24
C THR A 42 -4.03 0.14 12.83
N VAL A 43 -3.21 0.52 11.86
CA VAL A 43 -3.29 -0.02 10.49
C VAL A 43 -3.00 -1.52 10.46
N LEU A 44 -1.98 -1.97 11.17
CA LEU A 44 -1.59 -3.39 11.19
C LEU A 44 -2.69 -4.26 11.80
N ARG A 45 -3.23 -3.88 12.96
CA ARG A 45 -4.28 -4.64 13.67
C ARG A 45 -5.65 -4.55 13.04
N SER A 46 -5.86 -3.57 12.16
CA SER A 46 -7.16 -3.39 11.53
C SER A 46 -7.59 -4.64 10.75
N THR A 47 -8.84 -5.04 10.98
CA THR A 47 -9.56 -6.08 10.24
C THR A 47 -10.45 -5.52 9.13
N ALA A 48 -10.40 -4.20 8.91
CA ALA A 48 -11.14 -3.55 7.85
C ALA A 48 -10.73 -4.09 6.49
N ARG A 49 -11.73 -4.41 5.66
CA ARG A 49 -11.47 -4.88 4.28
C ARG A 49 -11.14 -3.74 3.32
N ARG A 50 -11.40 -2.52 3.73
CA ARG A 50 -11.21 -1.31 2.94
C ARG A 50 -10.49 -0.30 3.81
N GLY A 51 -9.29 0.10 3.42
CA GLY A 51 -8.51 1.10 4.13
C GLY A 51 -7.90 2.13 3.20
N ILE A 52 -7.93 3.38 3.63
CA ILE A 52 -7.33 4.51 2.93
C ILE A 52 -6.46 5.31 3.90
N LEU A 53 -5.20 5.50 3.52
CA LEU A 53 -4.18 6.15 4.34
C LEU A 53 -3.73 7.44 3.64
N ASN A 54 -4.17 8.57 4.17
CA ASN A 54 -3.71 9.89 3.77
C ASN A 54 -2.63 10.34 4.76
N CYS A 55 -1.38 10.08 4.45
CA CYS A 55 -0.29 10.24 5.40
C CYS A 55 0.88 11.00 4.79
N THR A 56 1.52 11.83 5.60
CA THR A 56 2.71 12.59 5.21
C THR A 56 3.81 11.71 4.62
N ARG A 57 4.73 12.30 3.88
CA ARG A 57 5.98 11.64 3.49
C ARG A 57 6.76 11.19 4.73
N GLN A 58 7.57 10.16 4.59
CA GLN A 58 8.45 9.61 5.64
C GLN A 58 7.71 9.00 6.86
N TRP A 59 6.38 8.98 6.89
CA TRP A 59 5.66 8.25 7.95
C TRP A 59 5.89 6.74 7.90
N GLY A 60 6.23 6.19 6.74
CA GLY A 60 6.50 4.76 6.58
C GLY A 60 5.33 3.97 5.99
N LYS A 61 4.47 4.60 5.19
CA LYS A 61 3.35 3.97 4.45
C LYS A 61 3.76 2.64 3.79
N THR A 62 4.79 2.68 2.98
CA THR A 62 5.34 1.52 2.28
C THR A 62 5.81 0.42 3.23
N THR A 63 6.40 0.79 4.38
CA THR A 63 6.88 -0.20 5.37
C THR A 63 5.73 -0.90 6.08
N VAL A 64 4.72 -0.15 6.50
CA VAL A 64 3.51 -0.70 7.16
C VAL A 64 2.74 -1.62 6.21
N SER A 65 2.52 -1.19 4.97
CA SER A 65 1.81 -2.01 3.98
C SER A 65 2.59 -3.27 3.60
N ALA A 66 3.91 -3.18 3.49
CA ALA A 66 4.77 -4.34 3.25
C ALA A 66 4.72 -5.33 4.44
N ALA A 67 4.75 -4.84 5.68
CA ALA A 67 4.61 -5.69 6.87
C ALA A 67 3.25 -6.41 6.91
N LYS A 68 2.15 -5.68 6.61
CA LYS A 68 0.80 -6.26 6.53
C LYS A 68 0.71 -7.34 5.45
N ALA A 69 1.25 -7.07 4.27
CA ALA A 69 1.28 -8.02 3.15
C ALA A 69 2.14 -9.26 3.46
N VAL A 70 3.34 -9.06 4.00
CA VAL A 70 4.24 -10.16 4.38
C VAL A 70 3.61 -11.03 5.47
N HIS A 71 2.99 -10.42 6.47
CA HIS A 71 2.26 -11.17 7.49
C HIS A 71 1.13 -12.01 6.88
N ARG A 72 0.32 -11.40 5.99
CA ARG A 72 -0.76 -12.12 5.29
C ARG A 72 -0.22 -13.26 4.43
N ALA A 73 0.79 -13.00 3.63
CA ALA A 73 1.42 -14.01 2.77
C ALA A 73 2.07 -15.15 3.58
N PHE A 74 2.60 -14.84 4.76
CA PHE A 74 3.21 -15.82 5.65
C PHE A 74 2.17 -16.71 6.35
N THR A 75 1.06 -16.13 6.80
CA THR A 75 0.04 -16.81 7.61
C THR A 75 -1.05 -17.51 6.77
N VAL A 76 -1.38 -16.98 5.58
CA VAL A 76 -2.40 -17.53 4.69
C VAL A 76 -1.71 -18.24 3.51
N PRO A 77 -1.78 -19.57 3.41
CA PRO A 77 -1.14 -20.28 2.32
C PRO A 77 -1.85 -20.06 0.99
N LYS A 78 -1.07 -20.06 -0.10
CA LYS A 78 -1.54 -19.91 -1.49
C LYS A 78 -2.29 -18.60 -1.77
N CYS A 79 -2.14 -17.58 -0.93
CA CYS A 79 -2.76 -16.29 -1.19
C CYS A 79 -2.01 -15.51 -2.27
N LEU A 80 -2.74 -14.67 -2.98
CA LEU A 80 -2.20 -13.74 -3.97
C LEU A 80 -2.40 -12.31 -3.49
N ILE A 81 -1.29 -11.58 -3.36
CA ILE A 81 -1.27 -10.17 -3.01
C ILE A 81 -0.73 -9.39 -4.20
N LEU A 82 -1.45 -8.36 -4.60
CA LEU A 82 -1.06 -7.47 -5.68
C LEU A 82 -0.70 -6.11 -5.12
N VAL A 83 0.38 -5.52 -5.62
CA VAL A 83 0.85 -4.19 -5.24
C VAL A 83 0.97 -3.34 -6.48
N ALA A 84 0.06 -2.39 -6.64
CA ALA A 84 0.11 -1.42 -7.73
C ALA A 84 0.84 -0.15 -7.30
N SER A 85 1.62 0.43 -8.21
CA SER A 85 2.37 1.67 -7.99
C SER A 85 2.47 2.46 -9.31
N PRO A 86 2.65 3.78 -9.27
CA PRO A 86 2.73 4.60 -10.49
C PRO A 86 3.85 4.19 -11.46
N SER A 87 4.94 3.62 -10.95
CA SER A 87 6.10 3.26 -11.77
C SER A 87 6.75 1.94 -11.34
N LEU A 88 7.47 1.31 -12.28
CA LEU A 88 8.26 0.10 -12.03
C LEU A 88 9.30 0.32 -10.91
N ARG A 89 9.89 1.51 -10.84
CA ARG A 89 10.86 1.85 -9.79
C ARG A 89 10.20 1.80 -8.39
N GLN A 90 9.01 2.38 -8.25
CA GLN A 90 8.27 2.37 -6.97
C GLN A 90 7.81 0.97 -6.60
N SER A 91 7.30 0.19 -7.57
CA SER A 91 7.00 -1.24 -7.35
C SER A 91 8.25 -2.00 -6.88
N GLY A 92 9.41 -1.76 -7.49
CA GLY A 92 10.69 -2.37 -7.12
C GLY A 92 11.14 -2.00 -5.69
N GLU A 93 10.98 -0.74 -5.30
CA GLU A 93 11.31 -0.28 -3.92
C GLU A 93 10.39 -0.93 -2.88
N TRP A 94 9.10 -1.00 -3.17
CA TRP A 94 8.14 -1.68 -2.29
C TRP A 94 8.50 -3.16 -2.13
N MET A 95 8.75 -3.85 -3.24
CA MET A 95 9.10 -5.28 -3.25
C MET A 95 10.43 -5.55 -2.57
N ARG A 96 11.39 -4.63 -2.63
CA ARG A 96 12.66 -4.75 -1.89
C ARG A 96 12.41 -4.77 -0.38
N ARG A 97 11.55 -3.87 0.13
CA ARG A 97 11.16 -3.88 1.56
C ARG A 97 10.52 -5.19 1.97
N ALA A 98 9.59 -5.70 1.16
CA ALA A 98 8.97 -7.00 1.43
C ALA A 98 9.98 -8.15 1.40
N ALA A 99 10.93 -8.14 0.45
CA ALA A 99 11.99 -9.13 0.37
C ALA A 99 12.93 -9.09 1.58
N ASP A 100 13.29 -7.90 2.07
CA ASP A 100 14.11 -7.72 3.27
C ASP A 100 13.40 -8.28 4.53
N MET A 101 12.08 -8.07 4.63
CA MET A 101 11.26 -8.64 5.70
C MET A 101 11.19 -10.17 5.60
N LEU A 102 11.00 -10.73 4.39
CA LEU A 102 11.02 -12.18 4.17
C LEU A 102 12.39 -12.80 4.50
N ALA A 103 13.48 -12.11 4.20
CA ALA A 103 14.83 -12.56 4.56
C ALA A 103 15.00 -12.71 6.08
N ARG A 104 14.40 -11.83 6.89
CA ARG A 104 14.37 -11.95 8.36
C ARG A 104 13.58 -13.15 8.85
N LEU A 105 12.64 -13.65 8.05
CA LEU A 105 11.92 -14.90 8.29
C LEU A 105 12.66 -16.14 7.75
N ASN A 106 13.90 -16.00 7.30
CA ASN A 106 14.68 -17.02 6.60
C ASN A 106 14.01 -17.54 5.32
N ILE A 107 13.22 -16.69 4.66
CA ILE A 107 12.61 -16.99 3.35
C ILE A 107 13.45 -16.29 2.27
N PRO A 108 14.12 -17.06 1.39
CA PRO A 108 14.96 -16.48 0.36
C PRO A 108 14.13 -15.75 -0.70
N LYS A 109 14.69 -14.69 -1.28
CA LYS A 109 14.08 -13.99 -2.40
C LYS A 109 13.97 -14.94 -3.59
N ARG A 110 12.73 -15.18 -4.04
CA ARG A 110 12.43 -16.00 -5.22
C ARG A 110 11.27 -15.35 -5.98
N GLY A 111 11.46 -15.11 -7.26
CA GLY A 111 10.39 -14.69 -8.18
C GLY A 111 9.51 -15.83 -8.63
N ASP A 112 8.37 -15.53 -9.24
CA ASP A 112 7.44 -16.53 -9.80
C ASP A 112 7.79 -16.96 -11.23
N GLY A 113 8.80 -16.35 -11.83
CA GLY A 113 9.27 -16.65 -13.20
C GLY A 113 8.38 -16.10 -14.32
N ILE A 114 7.33 -15.34 -13.98
CA ILE A 114 6.35 -14.79 -14.93
C ILE A 114 6.33 -13.27 -14.85
N ASN A 115 6.36 -12.74 -13.63
CA ASN A 115 6.30 -11.30 -13.36
C ASN A 115 7.69 -10.79 -12.99
N ASP A 116 8.09 -9.65 -13.57
CA ASP A 116 9.42 -9.06 -13.36
C ASP A 116 9.68 -8.71 -11.88
N VAL A 117 8.61 -8.30 -11.19
CA VAL A 117 8.66 -7.89 -9.80
C VAL A 117 7.72 -8.77 -8.97
N SER A 118 8.23 -9.89 -8.49
CA SER A 118 7.44 -10.86 -7.72
C SER A 118 8.23 -11.53 -6.60
N LEU A 119 7.51 -12.02 -5.58
CA LEU A 119 8.03 -12.82 -4.48
C LEU A 119 7.13 -14.04 -4.26
N VAL A 120 7.73 -15.21 -4.14
CA VAL A 120 7.05 -16.48 -3.87
C VAL A 120 7.50 -17.04 -2.53
N LEU A 121 6.56 -17.38 -1.68
CA LEU A 121 6.79 -17.99 -0.38
C LEU A 121 6.70 -19.53 -0.45
N PRO A 122 7.35 -20.26 0.47
CA PRO A 122 7.30 -21.74 0.48
C PRO A 122 5.89 -22.33 0.66
N ASN A 123 4.96 -21.57 1.24
CA ASN A 123 3.55 -21.98 1.39
C ASN A 123 2.70 -21.78 0.13
N GLY A 124 3.33 -21.38 -0.99
CA GLY A 124 2.68 -21.12 -2.26
C GLY A 124 2.05 -19.74 -2.40
N SER A 125 2.16 -18.87 -1.38
CA SER A 125 1.69 -17.48 -1.48
C SER A 125 2.59 -16.67 -2.39
N ARG A 126 2.01 -15.66 -3.06
CA ARG A 126 2.72 -14.77 -3.97
C ARG A 126 2.40 -13.31 -3.68
N ILE A 127 3.43 -12.47 -3.76
CA ILE A 127 3.29 -11.01 -3.77
C ILE A 127 3.81 -10.54 -5.13
N VAL A 128 2.99 -9.80 -5.87
CA VAL A 128 3.31 -9.34 -7.22
C VAL A 128 3.21 -7.83 -7.28
N GLY A 129 4.30 -7.18 -7.70
CA GLY A 129 4.34 -5.75 -7.96
C GLY A 129 3.94 -5.47 -9.42
N LEU A 130 3.03 -4.54 -9.61
CA LEU A 130 2.60 -4.07 -10.94
C LEU A 130 2.81 -2.57 -11.04
N PRO A 131 3.62 -2.10 -11.98
CA PRO A 131 3.59 -0.70 -12.39
C PRO A 131 2.27 -0.41 -13.12
N GLU A 132 1.84 0.84 -13.11
CA GLU A 132 0.62 1.28 -13.78
C GLU A 132 0.54 0.84 -15.24
N SER A 133 1.65 0.91 -15.97
CA SER A 133 1.75 0.49 -17.38
C SER A 133 1.38 -0.97 -17.64
N GLU A 134 1.41 -1.83 -16.63
CA GLU A 134 1.10 -3.26 -16.75
C GLU A 134 -0.22 -3.65 -16.08
N ALA A 135 -0.79 -2.78 -15.26
CA ALA A 135 -1.95 -3.10 -14.43
C ALA A 135 -3.21 -3.42 -15.26
N THR A 136 -3.34 -2.81 -16.44
CA THR A 136 -4.48 -3.01 -17.34
C THR A 136 -4.36 -4.25 -18.21
N THR A 137 -3.17 -4.82 -18.37
CA THR A 137 -2.90 -5.91 -19.32
C THR A 137 -2.90 -7.31 -18.69
N ARG A 138 -2.85 -7.42 -17.36
CA ARG A 138 -2.71 -8.71 -16.68
C ARG A 138 -4.00 -9.12 -15.96
N GLY A 139 -4.56 -10.27 -16.32
CA GLY A 139 -5.73 -10.87 -15.70
C GLY A 139 -5.39 -11.60 -14.41
N PHE A 140 -5.37 -10.91 -13.28
CA PHE A 140 -5.35 -11.57 -11.97
C PHE A 140 -6.79 -11.73 -11.45
N ALA A 141 -7.02 -12.76 -10.66
CA ALA A 141 -8.31 -13.01 -10.03
C ALA A 141 -8.11 -13.55 -8.61
N ALA A 142 -9.16 -13.44 -7.79
CA ALA A 142 -9.18 -13.96 -6.44
C ALA A 142 -8.05 -13.39 -5.54
N LEU A 143 -7.80 -12.09 -5.62
CA LEU A 143 -6.80 -11.44 -4.78
C LEU A 143 -7.22 -11.52 -3.31
N GLU A 144 -6.32 -11.97 -2.46
CA GLU A 144 -6.48 -11.87 -1.00
C GLU A 144 -6.31 -10.41 -0.53
N MET A 145 -5.40 -9.67 -1.16
CA MET A 145 -5.14 -8.27 -0.85
C MET A 145 -4.65 -7.52 -2.09
N LEU A 146 -5.20 -6.33 -2.28
CA LEU A 146 -4.73 -5.32 -3.22
C LEU A 146 -4.16 -4.15 -2.43
N ILE A 147 -2.93 -3.76 -2.71
CA ILE A 147 -2.28 -2.57 -2.17
C ILE A 147 -2.06 -1.61 -3.33
N ILE A 148 -2.43 -0.34 -3.15
CA ILE A 148 -2.12 0.72 -4.11
C ILE A 148 -1.24 1.74 -3.39
N ASP A 149 0.06 1.67 -3.68
CA ASP A 149 1.06 2.58 -3.13
C ASP A 149 1.16 3.84 -3.99
N GLU A 150 1.28 5.00 -3.35
CA GLU A 150 1.18 6.33 -3.97
C GLU A 150 -0.11 6.49 -4.79
N ALA A 151 -1.23 6.07 -4.23
CA ALA A 151 -2.54 5.95 -4.89
C ALA A 151 -3.04 7.25 -5.52
N ALA A 152 -2.75 8.42 -4.94
CA ALA A 152 -3.12 9.71 -5.50
C ALA A 152 -2.41 10.03 -6.83
N ARG A 153 -1.41 9.24 -7.23
CA ARG A 153 -0.63 9.39 -8.47
C ARG A 153 -0.86 8.25 -9.46
N VAL A 154 -1.72 7.29 -9.12
CA VAL A 154 -2.18 6.22 -10.01
C VAL A 154 -3.45 6.70 -10.72
N SER A 155 -3.60 6.39 -12.01
CA SER A 155 -4.77 6.82 -12.78
C SER A 155 -6.06 6.11 -12.38
N ASP A 156 -7.20 6.76 -12.61
CA ASP A 156 -8.53 6.19 -12.42
C ASP A 156 -8.76 4.96 -13.29
N GLU A 157 -8.18 4.94 -14.49
CA GLU A 157 -8.26 3.80 -15.41
C GLU A 157 -7.63 2.55 -14.78
N THR A 158 -6.42 2.71 -14.23
CA THR A 158 -5.72 1.64 -13.52
C THR A 158 -6.52 1.14 -12.32
N TYR A 159 -7.06 2.05 -11.52
CA TYR A 159 -7.90 1.67 -10.37
C TYR A 159 -9.13 0.87 -10.80
N ARG A 160 -9.83 1.32 -11.86
CA ARG A 160 -11.00 0.61 -12.41
C ARG A 160 -10.64 -0.79 -12.94
N ALA A 161 -9.44 -0.96 -13.51
CA ALA A 161 -8.97 -2.25 -13.99
C ALA A 161 -8.60 -3.23 -12.84
N LEU A 162 -8.05 -2.72 -11.74
CA LEU A 162 -7.60 -3.54 -10.62
C LEU A 162 -8.74 -3.99 -9.69
N ARG A 163 -9.73 -3.15 -9.46
CA ARG A 163 -10.78 -3.39 -8.47
C ARG A 163 -11.60 -4.68 -8.71
N PRO A 164 -11.99 -5.03 -9.95
CA PRO A 164 -12.70 -6.28 -10.23
C PRO A 164 -11.94 -7.55 -9.83
N MET A 165 -10.61 -7.51 -9.71
CA MET A 165 -9.79 -8.65 -9.33
C MET A 165 -10.04 -9.14 -7.90
N LEU A 166 -10.71 -8.32 -7.07
CA LEU A 166 -11.14 -8.66 -5.71
C LEU A 166 -12.54 -9.30 -5.65
N SER A 167 -13.30 -9.31 -6.75
CA SER A 167 -14.73 -9.63 -6.75
C SER A 167 -15.05 -11.05 -6.26
N THR A 168 -14.23 -12.03 -6.58
CA THR A 168 -14.47 -13.44 -6.24
C THR A 168 -13.95 -13.83 -4.86
N SER A 169 -12.95 -13.14 -4.35
CA SER A 169 -12.33 -13.42 -3.03
C SER A 169 -12.89 -12.55 -1.91
N ASN A 170 -13.54 -11.44 -2.27
CA ASN A 170 -13.86 -10.37 -1.34
C ASN A 170 -12.62 -9.94 -0.52
N GLY A 171 -11.46 -9.91 -1.18
CA GLY A 171 -10.16 -9.58 -0.57
C GLY A 171 -10.08 -8.15 -0.05
N GLU A 172 -9.02 -7.85 0.66
CA GLU A 172 -8.76 -6.51 1.21
C GLU A 172 -8.24 -5.56 0.14
N ILE A 173 -8.58 -4.27 0.26
CA ILE A 173 -7.93 -3.18 -0.49
C ILE A 173 -7.39 -2.13 0.47
N TRP A 174 -6.13 -1.76 0.28
CA TRP A 174 -5.43 -0.72 1.03
C TRP A 174 -4.82 0.28 0.07
N MET A 175 -5.26 1.52 0.17
CA MET A 175 -4.72 2.63 -0.62
C MET A 175 -3.94 3.56 0.29
N MET A 176 -2.79 4.04 -0.18
CA MET A 176 -1.97 4.95 0.60
C MET A 176 -1.26 5.97 -0.27
N SER A 177 -1.28 7.21 0.15
CA SER A 177 -0.59 8.32 -0.53
C SER A 177 -0.41 9.53 0.39
N THR A 178 0.42 10.49 -0.03
CA THR A 178 0.17 11.92 0.23
C THR A 178 -0.86 12.41 -0.78
N PRO A 179 -1.63 13.47 -0.48
CA PRO A 179 -2.57 14.06 -1.43
C PRO A 179 -1.89 14.50 -2.74
N ASN A 180 -2.67 14.58 -3.82
CA ASN A 180 -2.22 15.11 -5.10
C ASN A 180 -3.37 15.87 -5.78
N GLY A 181 -3.78 16.97 -5.16
CA GLY A 181 -4.91 17.75 -5.61
C GLY A 181 -6.28 17.18 -5.20
N LYS A 182 -7.35 17.92 -5.45
CA LYS A 182 -8.75 17.53 -5.25
C LYS A 182 -9.27 16.78 -6.49
N GLN A 183 -8.64 15.65 -6.84
CA GLN A 183 -8.99 14.89 -8.04
C GLN A 183 -8.63 13.41 -7.94
N GLY A 184 -9.27 12.60 -8.77
CA GLY A 184 -9.00 11.18 -8.94
C GLY A 184 -9.58 10.30 -7.84
N PHE A 185 -9.52 8.98 -8.06
CA PHE A 185 -10.17 8.00 -7.19
C PHE A 185 -9.72 8.05 -5.72
N PHE A 186 -8.48 8.47 -5.44
CA PHE A 186 -7.98 8.56 -4.07
C PHE A 186 -8.69 9.66 -3.29
N TYR A 187 -8.81 10.86 -3.89
CA TYR A 187 -9.57 11.98 -3.31
C TYR A 187 -11.05 11.64 -3.18
N GLU A 188 -11.68 11.14 -4.26
CA GLU A 188 -13.09 10.75 -4.27
C GLU A 188 -13.40 9.70 -3.20
N THR A 189 -12.54 8.68 -3.05
CA THR A 189 -12.73 7.67 -2.01
C THR A 189 -12.57 8.27 -0.62
N TRP A 190 -11.60 9.16 -0.42
CA TRP A 190 -11.41 9.84 0.85
C TRP A 190 -12.65 10.64 1.26
N MET A 191 -13.23 11.38 0.35
CA MET A 191 -14.38 12.24 0.63
C MET A 191 -15.71 11.48 0.73
N ASN A 192 -15.91 10.46 -0.10
CA ASN A 192 -17.24 9.90 -0.34
C ASN A 192 -17.41 8.44 0.12
N SER A 193 -16.45 7.84 0.81
CA SER A 193 -16.52 6.43 1.24
C SER A 193 -16.44 6.27 2.76
N PRO A 194 -17.49 6.60 3.51
CA PRO A 194 -17.48 6.58 4.97
C PRO A 194 -17.29 5.17 5.55
N ASP A 195 -17.60 4.12 4.78
CA ASP A 195 -17.41 2.71 5.20
C ASP A 195 -15.95 2.24 5.15
N TRP A 196 -15.05 3.07 4.65
CA TRP A 196 -13.62 2.76 4.65
C TRP A 196 -12.98 3.15 5.97
N LEU A 197 -11.96 2.40 6.38
CA LEU A 197 -11.09 2.86 7.45
C LEU A 197 -10.24 4.02 6.93
N HIS A 198 -10.43 5.22 7.47
CA HIS A 198 -9.63 6.39 7.17
C HIS A 198 -8.54 6.55 8.21
N VAL A 199 -7.30 6.66 7.75
CA VAL A 199 -6.15 6.96 8.62
C VAL A 199 -5.44 8.18 8.04
N SER A 200 -5.39 9.25 8.83
CA SER A 200 -4.63 10.46 8.49
C SER A 200 -3.49 10.62 9.49
N VAL A 201 -2.29 10.91 8.98
CA VAL A 201 -1.12 11.20 9.83
C VAL A 201 -0.36 12.37 9.23
N MET A 202 -0.45 13.51 9.86
CA MET A 202 0.30 14.72 9.50
C MET A 202 1.76 14.61 9.90
N ALA A 203 2.61 15.45 9.34
CA ALA A 203 4.03 15.46 9.69
C ALA A 203 4.28 15.82 11.15
N THR A 204 3.40 16.64 11.75
CA THR A 204 3.42 17.00 13.18
C THR A 204 3.17 15.81 14.10
N ASP A 205 2.45 14.79 13.62
CA ASP A 205 2.11 13.58 14.38
C ASP A 205 3.15 12.47 14.17
N CYS A 206 4.14 12.71 13.30
CA CYS A 206 5.18 11.74 12.98
C CYS A 206 6.43 11.95 13.85
N PRO A 207 6.72 11.06 14.82
CA PRO A 207 7.85 11.25 15.76
C PRO A 207 9.22 11.28 15.08
N ARG A 208 9.31 10.87 13.82
CA ARG A 208 10.55 10.82 13.04
C ARG A 208 10.85 12.13 12.29
N ILE A 209 9.90 13.07 12.27
CA ILE A 209 10.05 14.35 11.59
C ILE A 209 10.25 15.44 12.65
N SER A 210 11.38 16.13 12.60
CA SER A 210 11.67 17.18 13.58
C SER A 210 10.89 18.47 13.27
N PRO A 211 10.50 19.25 14.27
CA PRO A 211 9.89 20.56 14.07
C PRO A 211 10.75 21.50 13.25
N ASP A 212 12.06 21.55 13.50
CA ASP A 212 13.01 22.39 12.77
C ASP A 212 13.00 22.09 11.27
N PHE A 213 12.92 20.80 10.89
CA PHE A 213 12.80 20.40 9.49
C PHE A 213 11.48 20.91 8.88
N LEU A 214 10.38 20.86 9.62
CA LEU A 214 9.10 21.36 9.12
C LEU A 214 9.10 22.87 8.93
N GLU A 215 9.74 23.63 9.80
CA GLU A 215 9.90 25.08 9.64
C GLU A 215 10.72 25.41 8.38
N GLU A 216 11.83 24.69 8.17
CA GLU A 216 12.64 24.84 6.96
C GLU A 216 11.80 24.53 5.70
N GLN A 217 11.08 23.40 5.68
CA GLN A 217 10.25 23.01 4.52
C GLN A 217 9.15 24.04 4.25
N ARG A 218 8.51 24.56 5.29
CA ARG A 218 7.48 25.58 5.16
C ARG A 218 7.99 26.87 4.52
N ALA A 219 9.22 27.26 4.85
CA ALA A 219 9.87 28.45 4.28
C ALA A 219 10.22 28.27 2.80
N VAL A 220 10.54 27.04 2.37
CA VAL A 220 11.08 26.75 1.02
C VAL A 220 9.99 26.33 0.04
N MET A 221 8.98 25.55 0.45
CA MET A 221 8.03 24.91 -0.47
C MET A 221 6.84 25.78 -0.88
N GLY A 222 6.57 26.87 -0.17
CA GLY A 222 5.29 27.57 -0.26
C GLY A 222 4.16 26.85 0.49
N ILE A 223 3.12 27.58 0.87
CA ILE A 223 2.11 27.12 1.82
C ILE A 223 1.29 25.94 1.29
N ASP A 224 0.86 25.97 0.04
CA ASP A 224 0.01 24.93 -0.56
C ASP A 224 0.77 23.61 -0.70
N SER A 225 1.99 23.66 -1.20
CA SER A 225 2.84 22.46 -1.31
C SER A 225 3.18 21.90 0.07
N PHE A 226 3.44 22.76 1.06
CA PHE A 226 3.68 22.35 2.43
C PHE A 226 2.44 21.65 3.02
N ASN A 227 1.28 22.25 2.88
CA ASN A 227 0.03 21.71 3.39
C ASN A 227 -0.29 20.35 2.72
N GLN A 228 -0.10 20.25 1.41
CA GLN A 228 -0.33 19.00 0.71
C GLN A 228 0.63 17.88 1.15
N GLU A 229 1.93 18.13 1.19
CA GLU A 229 2.94 17.09 1.42
C GLU A 229 3.15 16.76 2.90
N HIS A 230 2.94 17.73 3.80
CA HIS A 230 3.21 17.60 5.23
C HIS A 230 1.95 17.59 6.10
N MET A 231 0.92 18.35 5.73
CA MET A 231 -0.31 18.45 6.52
C MET A 231 -1.44 17.57 5.95
N CYS A 232 -1.18 16.84 4.87
CA CYS A 232 -2.12 15.89 4.25
C CYS A 232 -3.41 16.55 3.74
N GLU A 233 -3.35 17.83 3.38
CA GLU A 233 -4.49 18.57 2.84
C GLU A 233 -4.64 18.35 1.34
N PHE A 234 -5.86 18.15 0.87
CA PHE A 234 -6.16 18.14 -0.56
C PHE A 234 -6.31 19.58 -1.05
N ILE A 235 -5.30 20.07 -1.74
CA ILE A 235 -5.26 21.44 -2.25
C ILE A 235 -5.80 21.45 -3.69
N GLY A 236 -6.69 22.39 -4.02
CA GLY A 236 -7.15 22.59 -5.39
C GLY A 236 -5.98 22.94 -6.31
N SER A 237 -6.02 22.49 -7.57
CA SER A 237 -5.00 22.87 -8.55
C SER A 237 -5.14 24.38 -8.85
N GLY A 238 -4.12 25.16 -8.55
CA GLY A 238 -4.09 26.60 -8.87
C GLY A 238 -4.21 26.91 -10.37
N ASP A 239 -4.10 25.88 -11.23
CA ASP A 239 -4.28 25.96 -12.67
C ASP A 239 -5.74 25.70 -13.13
N ALA A 240 -6.65 25.36 -12.22
CA ALA A 240 -8.06 25.24 -12.55
C ALA A 240 -8.62 26.65 -12.81
N LEU A 241 -9.23 26.84 -13.97
CA LEU A 241 -9.84 28.12 -14.35
C LEU A 241 -10.92 28.58 -13.36
N LEU A 242 -11.52 27.63 -12.65
CA LEU A 242 -12.46 27.83 -11.55
C LEU A 242 -12.13 26.82 -10.43
N ASP A 243 -12.05 27.31 -9.21
CA ASP A 243 -11.89 26.45 -8.04
C ASP A 243 -13.13 25.54 -7.90
N PRO A 244 -12.98 24.22 -7.75
CA PRO A 244 -14.11 23.31 -7.51
C PRO A 244 -15.04 23.76 -6.38
N ASP A 245 -14.50 24.33 -5.30
CA ASP A 245 -15.29 24.86 -4.20
C ASP A 245 -16.14 26.06 -4.61
N LEU A 246 -15.68 26.88 -5.57
CA LEU A 246 -16.47 27.97 -6.16
C LEU A 246 -17.56 27.45 -7.08
N ILE A 247 -17.29 26.36 -7.79
CA ILE A 247 -18.30 25.69 -8.64
C ILE A 247 -19.40 25.12 -7.76
N ASP A 248 -19.05 24.37 -6.71
CA ASP A 248 -20.02 23.77 -5.79
C ASP A 248 -20.83 24.85 -5.04
N ALA A 249 -20.18 25.96 -4.64
CA ALA A 249 -20.86 27.09 -4.01
C ALA A 249 -21.78 27.87 -4.97
N ALA A 250 -21.58 27.74 -6.30
CA ALA A 250 -22.42 28.37 -7.29
C ALA A 250 -23.70 27.60 -7.62
N PHE A 251 -23.76 26.31 -7.21
CA PHE A 251 -24.98 25.50 -7.33
C PHE A 251 -25.93 25.81 -6.17
N ASP A 252 -26.99 26.56 -6.45
CA ASP A 252 -28.07 26.75 -5.50
C ASP A 252 -29.07 25.57 -5.65
N PRO A 253 -29.21 24.68 -4.63
CA PRO A 253 -30.12 23.54 -4.70
C PRO A 253 -31.60 23.97 -4.76
N ALA A 254 -31.90 25.25 -4.57
CA ALA A 254 -33.25 25.79 -4.68
C ALA A 254 -33.61 26.21 -6.13
N VAL A 255 -32.67 26.21 -7.05
CA VAL A 255 -32.92 26.55 -8.48
C VAL A 255 -33.26 25.26 -9.23
N GLU A 256 -34.55 25.07 -9.56
CA GLU A 256 -34.99 24.00 -10.45
C GLU A 256 -34.51 24.26 -11.90
N ALA A 257 -33.98 23.20 -12.55
CA ALA A 257 -33.68 23.26 -13.97
C ALA A 257 -34.99 23.48 -14.78
N MET A 258 -35.00 24.53 -15.61
CA MET A 258 -36.08 24.80 -16.55
C MET A 258 -36.10 23.79 -17.71
#